data_79059bb3506ca4ede53f4c78442591c3
#
_entry.id   79059bb3506ca4ede53f4c78442591c3
#
_cell.length_a   1.000
_cell.length_b   1.000
_cell.length_c   1.000
_cell.angle_alpha   90.00
_cell.angle_beta   90.00
_cell.angle_gamma   90.00
#
_symmetry.space_group_name_H-M   'P 1'
#
loop_
_entity.id
_entity.type
_entity.pdbx_description
1 polymer ?
#
loop_
_entity_poly.entity_id
_entity_poly.type
_entity_poly.pdbx_seq_one_letter_code
_entity_poly.pdbx_strand_id
1 'polypeptide(L)'
;ELSQEEYGKKLANIDEWQEGDILIQKDLANTLKRIAKNGNAGFYSGKTAELIIQEMIANNGFITKEDLLNYHSVYRDPVIGKYRNNQIISMGPPSSGGVLLVQMFNMIENFDMKSMERNSTEFVHLLTEVQRLAYADRAIHLGDPDFWPSPIPMLTSKEYAKERLSLISMNSATRSTEIAAGKNLSKESVETTHYSVMDNQGNVAGITTTLNMSYGNKKIVDGAGFLLNNEMDDFSSKPGTANAFGLIGYKANAIAPFKRPLSSMSPTIIIDSEGTPILTIGAAGGSRIITAVLQTIISVVDHDLNIQQAIDIPRTHSQWLPDNLRYEKNSLTKETITELEALNHIFEHDGVVEKGVYGLAQTHAVQLKDNKFITGFDKRGKY
;
A
#
# COMPACT_ATOMS: atom_id res chain seq x y z
N GLU A 1 3.07 21.64 -13.96
CA GLU A 1 4.32 21.69 -13.15
C GLU A 1 5.48 20.96 -13.83
N LEU A 2 5.30 19.72 -14.35
CA LEU A 2 6.31 19.05 -15.19
C LEU A 2 6.66 19.86 -16.46
N SER A 3 5.72 20.66 -16.95
CA SER A 3 5.86 21.45 -18.17
C SER A 3 6.76 22.70 -18.04
N GLN A 4 7.27 23.01 -16.85
CA GLN A 4 8.14 24.18 -16.66
C GLN A 4 9.63 23.88 -16.92
N GLU A 5 10.04 22.62 -16.90
CA GLU A 5 11.41 22.17 -17.19
C GLU A 5 11.48 21.57 -18.61
N GLU A 6 12.60 21.76 -19.30
CA GLU A 6 12.73 21.35 -20.71
C GLU A 6 12.52 19.83 -20.91
N TYR A 7 12.99 19.03 -19.96
CA TYR A 7 12.76 17.56 -19.95
C TYR A 7 11.33 17.23 -19.54
N GLY A 8 10.79 17.92 -18.53
CA GLY A 8 9.40 17.79 -18.10
C GLY A 8 8.41 18.17 -19.19
N LYS A 9 8.73 19.17 -20.02
CA LYS A 9 7.92 19.53 -21.20
C LYS A 9 7.79 18.37 -22.19
N LYS A 10 8.87 17.63 -22.42
CA LYS A 10 8.84 16.45 -23.31
C LYS A 10 8.02 15.30 -22.75
N LEU A 11 8.05 15.08 -21.42
CA LEU A 11 7.22 14.06 -20.75
C LEU A 11 5.76 14.49 -20.59
N ALA A 12 5.52 15.80 -20.39
CA ALA A 12 4.20 16.36 -20.14
C ALA A 12 3.40 16.69 -21.41
N ASN A 13 4.03 16.77 -22.57
CA ASN A 13 3.37 16.96 -23.86
C ASN A 13 2.65 15.68 -24.32
N ILE A 14 1.81 15.17 -23.43
CA ILE A 14 1.04 13.94 -23.63
C ILE A 14 0.19 14.03 -24.91
N ASP A 15 -0.28 15.22 -25.25
CA ASP A 15 -1.11 15.48 -26.44
C ASP A 15 -0.34 15.40 -27.76
N GLU A 16 0.99 15.42 -27.74
CA GLU A 16 1.86 15.30 -28.92
C GLU A 16 2.38 13.87 -29.15
N TRP A 17 2.27 12.97 -28.14
CA TRP A 17 2.72 11.58 -28.26
C TRP A 17 1.69 10.73 -29.02
N GLN A 18 2.17 9.95 -29.97
CA GLN A 18 1.38 8.96 -30.71
C GLN A 18 1.90 7.55 -30.47
N GLU A 19 1.04 6.58 -30.67
CA GLU A 19 1.44 5.17 -30.61
C GLU A 19 2.58 4.90 -31.60
N GLY A 20 3.70 4.34 -31.10
CA GLY A 20 4.91 4.09 -31.88
C GLY A 20 6.00 5.13 -31.72
N ASP A 21 5.76 6.25 -31.07
CA ASP A 21 6.79 7.25 -30.77
C ASP A 21 7.82 6.71 -29.79
N ILE A 22 9.10 7.11 -30.01
CA ILE A 22 10.22 6.65 -29.18
C ILE A 22 10.65 7.74 -28.21
N LEU A 23 10.41 7.51 -26.91
CA LEU A 23 10.90 8.36 -25.84
C LEU A 23 12.39 8.04 -25.55
N ILE A 24 13.29 8.98 -25.84
CA ILE A 24 14.74 8.84 -25.61
C ILE A 24 15.13 9.57 -24.34
N GLN A 25 15.50 8.81 -23.28
CA GLN A 25 15.87 9.34 -21.96
C GLN A 25 17.38 9.22 -21.72
N LYS A 26 18.18 10.09 -22.37
CA LYS A 26 19.66 10.04 -22.34
C LYS A 26 20.23 10.23 -20.92
N ASP A 27 19.69 11.16 -20.15
CA ASP A 27 20.18 11.47 -18.80
C ASP A 27 19.90 10.33 -17.82
N LEU A 28 18.69 9.77 -17.88
CA LEU A 28 18.35 8.57 -17.10
C LEU A 28 19.23 7.38 -17.51
N ALA A 29 19.46 7.18 -18.80
CA ALA A 29 20.34 6.10 -19.28
C ALA A 29 21.78 6.28 -18.75
N ASN A 30 22.30 7.51 -18.67
CA ASN A 30 23.62 7.79 -18.11
C ASN A 30 23.64 7.55 -16.59
N THR A 31 22.60 7.90 -15.87
CA THR A 31 22.45 7.60 -14.44
C THR A 31 22.44 6.08 -14.21
N LEU A 32 21.64 5.33 -14.94
CA LEU A 32 21.60 3.87 -14.83
C LEU A 32 22.94 3.21 -15.17
N LYS A 33 23.69 3.71 -16.17
CA LYS A 33 25.05 3.23 -16.48
C LYS A 33 26.02 3.49 -15.32
N ARG A 34 25.92 4.64 -14.63
CA ARG A 34 26.75 4.92 -13.45
C ARG A 34 26.46 3.95 -12.32
N ILE A 35 25.15 3.67 -12.07
CA ILE A 35 24.72 2.70 -11.06
C ILE A 35 25.19 1.28 -11.43
N ALA A 36 25.00 0.85 -12.66
CA ALA A 36 25.44 -0.46 -13.13
C ALA A 36 26.94 -0.67 -12.98
N LYS A 37 27.75 0.37 -13.21
CA LYS A 37 29.22 0.31 -13.11
C LYS A 37 29.73 0.37 -11.66
N ASN A 38 29.11 1.19 -10.81
CA ASN A 38 29.66 1.56 -9.51
C ASN A 38 28.76 1.17 -8.31
N GLY A 39 27.64 0.46 -8.55
CA GLY A 39 26.68 0.09 -7.51
C GLY A 39 26.14 1.33 -6.77
N ASN A 40 26.05 1.28 -5.46
CA ASN A 40 25.60 2.39 -4.60
C ASN A 40 26.35 3.70 -4.88
N ALA A 41 27.64 3.66 -5.10
CA ALA A 41 28.44 4.85 -5.38
C ALA A 41 28.04 5.55 -6.69
N GLY A 42 27.43 4.83 -7.63
CA GLY A 42 26.91 5.38 -8.88
C GLY A 42 25.70 6.32 -8.70
N PHE A 43 25.03 6.25 -7.53
CA PHE A 43 23.89 7.10 -7.20
C PHE A 43 24.20 8.04 -6.02
N TYR A 44 24.65 7.50 -4.88
CA TYR A 44 24.79 8.24 -3.63
C TYR A 44 26.11 9.02 -3.52
N SER A 45 27.01 8.91 -4.51
CA SER A 45 28.24 9.70 -4.59
C SER A 45 28.57 10.07 -6.04
N GLY A 46 29.64 10.88 -6.23
CA GLY A 46 30.09 11.32 -7.54
C GLY A 46 29.02 12.11 -8.33
N LYS A 47 29.02 11.94 -9.65
CA LYS A 47 28.26 12.82 -10.57
C LYS A 47 26.75 12.83 -10.31
N THR A 48 26.15 11.68 -9.98
CA THR A 48 24.69 11.63 -9.73
C THR A 48 24.34 12.40 -8.46
N ALA A 49 25.07 12.18 -7.37
CA ALA A 49 24.90 12.93 -6.12
C ALA A 49 25.10 14.43 -6.30
N GLU A 50 26.12 14.82 -7.09
CA GLU A 50 26.35 16.24 -7.41
C GLU A 50 25.17 16.88 -8.12
N LEU A 51 24.55 16.19 -9.09
CA LEU A 51 23.34 16.67 -9.79
C LEU A 51 22.16 16.82 -8.84
N ILE A 52 21.96 15.86 -7.92
CA ILE A 52 20.92 15.96 -6.89
C ILE A 52 21.15 17.21 -6.02
N ILE A 53 22.37 17.44 -5.57
CA ILE A 53 22.70 18.61 -4.73
C ILE A 53 22.52 19.93 -5.49
N GLN A 54 22.88 19.97 -6.77
CA GLN A 54 22.62 21.15 -7.61
C GLN A 54 21.13 21.44 -7.72
N GLU A 55 20.29 20.40 -7.90
CA GLU A 55 18.83 20.54 -7.90
C GLU A 55 18.29 21.05 -6.55
N MET A 56 18.83 20.53 -5.43
CA MET A 56 18.47 21.02 -4.09
C MET A 56 18.79 22.49 -3.90
N ILE A 57 19.99 22.93 -4.32
CA ILE A 57 20.41 24.35 -4.22
C ILE A 57 19.52 25.24 -5.08
N ALA A 58 19.23 24.82 -6.31
CA ALA A 58 18.44 25.62 -7.26
C ALA A 58 16.96 25.79 -6.80
N ASN A 59 16.40 24.82 -6.08
CA ASN A 59 14.99 24.80 -5.70
C ASN A 59 14.73 24.85 -4.18
N ASN A 60 15.71 25.27 -3.37
CA ASN A 60 15.65 25.35 -1.91
C ASN A 60 15.24 23.99 -1.27
N GLY A 61 15.76 22.90 -1.79
CA GLY A 61 15.55 21.55 -1.24
C GLY A 61 16.43 21.30 -0.01
N PHE A 62 16.18 20.17 0.67
CA PHE A 62 16.78 19.88 1.97
C PHE A 62 17.85 18.79 1.95
N ILE A 63 17.96 17.99 0.87
CA ILE A 63 18.92 16.89 0.79
C ILE A 63 20.33 17.45 0.66
N THR A 64 21.23 17.05 1.56
CA THR A 64 22.64 17.40 1.54
C THR A 64 23.50 16.27 1.00
N LYS A 65 24.78 16.60 0.68
CA LYS A 65 25.74 15.58 0.29
C LYS A 65 25.97 14.55 1.39
N GLU A 66 25.92 14.98 2.64
CA GLU A 66 26.08 14.12 3.81
C GLU A 66 24.90 13.15 3.96
N ASP A 67 23.68 13.61 3.71
CA ASP A 67 22.50 12.74 3.70
C ASP A 67 22.63 11.61 2.68
N LEU A 68 23.07 11.92 1.47
CA LEU A 68 23.29 10.92 0.42
C LEU A 68 24.39 9.92 0.79
N LEU A 69 25.52 10.38 1.34
CA LEU A 69 26.64 9.53 1.73
C LEU A 69 26.27 8.58 2.89
N ASN A 70 25.42 9.02 3.81
CA ASN A 70 25.01 8.27 4.99
C ASN A 70 23.79 7.38 4.74
N TYR A 71 23.08 7.56 3.62
CA TYR A 71 21.93 6.74 3.32
C TYR A 71 22.32 5.31 2.91
N HIS A 72 21.66 4.34 3.52
CA HIS A 72 21.83 2.92 3.20
C HIS A 72 20.49 2.17 3.32
N SER A 73 20.35 1.11 2.54
CA SER A 73 19.25 0.16 2.68
C SER A 73 19.43 -0.65 3.96
N VAL A 74 18.31 -1.05 4.57
CA VAL A 74 18.29 -1.81 5.82
C VAL A 74 17.54 -3.12 5.60
N TYR A 75 18.16 -4.23 6.04
CA TYR A 75 17.44 -5.50 6.14
C TYR A 75 16.53 -5.46 7.36
N ARG A 76 15.29 -5.92 7.17
CA ARG A 76 14.29 -6.02 8.23
C ARG A 76 13.69 -7.42 8.25
N ASP A 77 13.42 -7.93 9.43
CA ASP A 77 12.67 -9.17 9.57
C ASP A 77 11.24 -8.97 9.07
N PRO A 78 10.69 -9.93 8.30
CA PRO A 78 9.30 -9.86 7.88
C PRO A 78 8.37 -10.10 9.08
N VAL A 79 7.14 -9.62 8.96
CA VAL A 79 6.05 -10.02 9.84
C VAL A 79 5.53 -11.37 9.35
N ILE A 80 5.50 -12.35 10.25
CA ILE A 80 5.03 -13.70 9.97
C ILE A 80 3.79 -13.96 10.79
N GLY A 81 2.74 -14.44 10.13
CA GLY A 81 1.48 -14.85 10.74
C GLY A 81 0.96 -16.14 10.12
N LYS A 82 -0.23 -16.56 10.56
CA LYS A 82 -0.96 -17.70 10.00
C LYS A 82 -2.36 -17.29 9.65
N TYR A 83 -2.86 -17.81 8.55
CA TYR A 83 -4.26 -17.69 8.17
C TYR A 83 -4.76 -19.01 7.61
N ARG A 84 -5.76 -19.60 8.25
CA ARG A 84 -6.15 -20.99 8.01
C ARG A 84 -4.91 -21.90 8.15
N ASN A 85 -4.65 -22.72 7.17
CA ASN A 85 -3.50 -23.64 7.18
C ASN A 85 -2.24 -23.05 6.52
N ASN A 86 -2.26 -21.76 6.14
CA ASN A 86 -1.17 -21.12 5.43
C ASN A 86 -0.35 -20.20 6.33
N GLN A 87 0.95 -20.09 6.05
CA GLN A 87 1.81 -19.07 6.63
C GLN A 87 1.76 -17.81 5.74
N ILE A 88 1.61 -16.66 6.38
CA ILE A 88 1.64 -15.34 5.76
C ILE A 88 2.96 -14.67 6.11
N ILE A 89 3.73 -14.30 5.11
CA ILE A 89 5.00 -13.56 5.26
C ILE A 89 4.83 -12.22 4.55
N SER A 90 4.93 -11.11 5.27
CA SER A 90 4.73 -9.79 4.70
C SER A 90 5.67 -8.75 5.28
N MET A 91 5.73 -7.57 4.65
CA MET A 91 6.64 -6.50 5.03
C MET A 91 6.32 -5.94 6.42
N GLY A 92 7.35 -5.91 7.28
CA GLY A 92 7.30 -5.28 8.60
C GLY A 92 7.59 -3.78 8.56
N PRO A 93 7.53 -3.09 9.72
CA PRO A 93 7.90 -1.68 9.82
C PRO A 93 9.31 -1.38 9.26
N PRO A 94 9.48 -0.22 8.60
CA PRO A 94 8.59 0.93 8.59
C PRO A 94 7.38 0.82 7.63
N SER A 95 6.95 -0.38 7.21
CA SER A 95 5.62 -0.54 6.64
C SER A 95 4.63 -1.12 7.65
N SER A 96 3.42 -0.62 7.63
CA SER A 96 2.30 -1.14 8.44
C SER A 96 1.67 -2.39 7.83
N GLY A 97 1.94 -2.66 6.53
CA GLY A 97 1.21 -3.64 5.74
C GLY A 97 1.15 -5.03 6.34
N GLY A 98 2.30 -5.62 6.67
CA GLY A 98 2.33 -6.97 7.23
C GLY A 98 1.69 -7.08 8.61
N VAL A 99 1.87 -6.06 9.46
CA VAL A 99 1.26 -6.03 10.80
C VAL A 99 -0.27 -6.01 10.69
N LEU A 100 -0.83 -5.11 9.86
CA LEU A 100 -2.27 -5.01 9.69
C LEU A 100 -2.86 -6.25 9.03
N LEU A 101 -2.18 -6.83 8.03
CA LEU A 101 -2.65 -8.06 7.39
C LEU A 101 -2.75 -9.19 8.41
N VAL A 102 -1.70 -9.44 9.19
CA VAL A 102 -1.73 -10.52 10.20
C VAL A 102 -2.76 -10.25 11.28
N GLN A 103 -2.89 -9.01 11.76
CA GLN A 103 -3.91 -8.61 12.73
C GLN A 103 -5.32 -8.86 12.20
N MET A 104 -5.61 -8.42 10.97
CA MET A 104 -6.92 -8.62 10.34
C MET A 104 -7.21 -10.11 10.07
N PHE A 105 -6.22 -10.88 9.60
CA PHE A 105 -6.38 -12.32 9.41
C PHE A 105 -6.66 -13.03 10.74
N ASN A 106 -6.00 -12.67 11.83
CA ASN A 106 -6.29 -13.22 13.15
C ASN A 106 -7.72 -12.91 13.63
N MET A 107 -8.28 -11.75 13.26
CA MET A 107 -9.66 -11.41 13.57
C MET A 107 -10.66 -12.21 12.71
N ILE A 108 -10.51 -12.19 11.39
CA ILE A 108 -11.46 -12.84 10.47
C ILE A 108 -11.39 -14.36 10.49
N GLU A 109 -10.30 -14.98 10.97
CA GLU A 109 -10.17 -16.44 11.12
C GLU A 109 -11.27 -17.04 12.02
N ASN A 110 -11.86 -16.23 12.89
CA ASN A 110 -12.95 -16.65 13.78
C ASN A 110 -14.33 -16.74 13.09
N PHE A 111 -14.42 -16.37 11.82
CA PHE A 111 -15.64 -16.40 11.02
C PHE A 111 -15.51 -17.40 9.87
N ASP A 112 -16.65 -17.97 9.47
CA ASP A 112 -16.72 -18.80 8.26
C ASP A 112 -16.82 -17.93 7.01
N MET A 113 -15.66 -17.37 6.61
CA MET A 113 -15.56 -16.52 5.42
C MET A 113 -15.99 -17.22 4.14
N LYS A 114 -15.89 -18.57 4.10
CA LYS A 114 -16.26 -19.37 2.94
C LYS A 114 -17.77 -19.34 2.68
N SER A 115 -18.58 -19.29 3.73
CA SER A 115 -20.02 -19.23 3.63
C SER A 115 -20.56 -17.83 3.32
N MET A 116 -19.78 -16.77 3.58
CA MET A 116 -20.16 -15.39 3.29
C MET A 116 -19.94 -15.10 1.80
N GLU A 117 -20.99 -14.76 1.08
CA GLU A 117 -20.86 -14.33 -0.31
C GLU A 117 -20.01 -13.04 -0.39
N ARG A 118 -19.10 -13.00 -1.36
CA ARG A 118 -18.26 -11.81 -1.60
C ARG A 118 -19.14 -10.60 -1.87
N ASN A 119 -18.84 -9.50 -1.15
CA ASN A 119 -19.58 -8.24 -1.22
C ASN A 119 -21.04 -8.29 -0.72
N SER A 120 -21.45 -9.37 -0.02
CA SER A 120 -22.68 -9.35 0.75
C SER A 120 -22.61 -8.37 1.92
N THR A 121 -23.74 -8.00 2.47
CA THR A 121 -23.83 -7.09 3.63
C THR A 121 -23.00 -7.58 4.81
N GLU A 122 -23.10 -8.87 5.16
CA GLU A 122 -22.36 -9.47 6.26
C GLU A 122 -20.84 -9.42 6.01
N PHE A 123 -20.39 -9.80 4.81
CA PHE A 123 -18.99 -9.77 4.41
C PHE A 123 -18.40 -8.36 4.48
N VAL A 124 -19.08 -7.37 3.89
CA VAL A 124 -18.62 -5.98 3.83
C VAL A 124 -18.63 -5.35 5.23
N HIS A 125 -19.68 -5.61 6.02
CA HIS A 125 -19.76 -5.10 7.39
C HIS A 125 -18.60 -5.62 8.23
N LEU A 126 -18.39 -6.95 8.27
CA LEU A 126 -17.30 -7.57 9.03
C LEU A 126 -15.93 -7.00 8.61
N LEU A 127 -15.65 -6.95 7.30
CA LEU A 127 -14.36 -6.43 6.83
C LEU A 127 -14.18 -4.95 7.17
N THR A 128 -15.23 -4.14 7.10
CA THR A 128 -15.16 -2.72 7.44
C THR A 128 -14.82 -2.53 8.93
N GLU A 129 -15.45 -3.30 9.81
CA GLU A 129 -15.18 -3.25 11.25
C GLU A 129 -13.73 -3.69 11.56
N VAL A 130 -13.30 -4.81 10.99
CA VAL A 130 -11.93 -5.32 11.15
C VAL A 130 -10.88 -4.32 10.64
N GLN A 131 -11.11 -3.74 9.48
CA GLN A 131 -10.24 -2.70 8.90
C GLN A 131 -10.19 -1.46 9.79
N ARG A 132 -11.33 -0.98 10.27
CA ARG A 132 -11.42 0.17 11.17
C ARG A 132 -10.55 0.00 12.41
N LEU A 133 -10.62 -1.15 13.07
CA LEU A 133 -9.81 -1.46 14.25
C LEU A 133 -8.32 -1.52 13.93
N ALA A 134 -7.93 -2.19 12.86
CA ALA A 134 -6.53 -2.33 12.48
C ALA A 134 -5.90 -0.97 12.10
N TYR A 135 -6.60 -0.13 11.36
CA TYR A 135 -6.10 1.21 11.00
C TYR A 135 -6.06 2.17 12.18
N ALA A 136 -6.94 2.03 13.18
CA ALA A 136 -6.84 2.77 14.43
C ALA A 136 -5.55 2.41 15.19
N ASP A 137 -5.22 1.12 15.27
CA ASP A 137 -3.99 0.64 15.88
C ASP A 137 -2.75 1.10 15.11
N ARG A 138 -2.80 1.09 13.77
CA ARG A 138 -1.75 1.65 12.90
C ARG A 138 -1.39 3.07 13.29
N ALA A 139 -2.39 3.92 13.43
CA ALA A 139 -2.22 5.34 13.68
C ALA A 139 -1.46 5.63 14.99
N ILE A 140 -1.66 4.81 15.99
CA ILE A 140 -1.11 5.01 17.34
C ILE A 140 0.23 4.32 17.52
N HIS A 141 0.38 3.10 16.99
CA HIS A 141 1.44 2.17 17.38
C HIS A 141 2.56 2.02 16.36
N LEU A 142 2.33 2.35 15.08
CA LEU A 142 3.30 2.02 14.03
C LEU A 142 4.11 3.22 13.55
N GLY A 143 5.39 2.98 13.32
CA GLY A 143 6.39 3.92 12.84
C GLY A 143 7.69 3.21 12.49
N ASP A 144 8.76 3.98 12.28
CA ASP A 144 10.10 3.43 12.07
C ASP A 144 10.59 2.73 13.35
N PRO A 145 10.93 1.43 13.30
CA PRO A 145 11.34 0.67 14.48
C PRO A 145 12.67 1.14 15.10
N ASP A 146 13.51 1.86 14.35
CA ASP A 146 14.74 2.45 14.89
C ASP A 146 14.45 3.66 15.80
N PHE A 147 13.24 4.23 15.72
CA PHE A 147 12.81 5.43 16.45
C PHE A 147 11.63 5.20 17.38
N TRP A 148 10.86 4.14 17.15
CA TRP A 148 9.63 3.85 17.88
C TRP A 148 9.47 2.36 18.14
N PRO A 149 9.37 1.95 19.41
CA PRO A 149 9.20 0.54 19.78
C PRO A 149 7.75 0.08 19.53
N SER A 150 7.44 -0.19 18.27
CA SER A 150 6.11 -0.69 17.89
C SER A 150 5.84 -2.05 18.52
N PRO A 151 4.69 -2.28 19.18
CA PRO A 151 4.37 -3.52 19.88
C PRO A 151 3.90 -4.61 18.91
N ILE A 152 4.73 -4.96 17.93
CA ILE A 152 4.41 -5.91 16.85
C ILE A 152 3.92 -7.26 17.38
N PRO A 153 4.58 -7.91 18.38
CA PRO A 153 4.12 -9.18 18.91
C PRO A 153 2.71 -9.12 19.50
N MET A 154 2.35 -8.01 20.15
CA MET A 154 1.00 -7.78 20.69
C MET A 154 -0.01 -7.63 19.53
N LEU A 155 0.25 -6.72 18.60
CA LEU A 155 -0.66 -6.40 17.50
C LEU A 155 -0.95 -7.61 16.59
N THR A 156 0.01 -8.53 16.47
CA THR A 156 -0.11 -9.73 15.65
C THR A 156 -0.49 -10.99 16.45
N SER A 157 -0.77 -10.86 17.74
CA SER A 157 -1.23 -11.99 18.56
C SER A 157 -2.70 -12.32 18.36
N LYS A 158 -3.06 -13.59 18.59
CA LYS A 158 -4.46 -14.03 18.53
C LYS A 158 -5.27 -13.54 19.75
N GLU A 159 -4.61 -13.37 20.88
CA GLU A 159 -5.18 -12.82 22.10
C GLU A 159 -5.65 -11.39 21.87
N TYR A 160 -4.82 -10.54 21.30
CA TYR A 160 -5.16 -9.17 20.96
C TYR A 160 -6.26 -9.10 19.90
N ALA A 161 -6.19 -9.95 18.87
CA ALA A 161 -7.26 -10.05 17.87
C ALA A 161 -8.62 -10.40 18.51
N LYS A 162 -8.64 -11.30 19.49
CA LYS A 162 -9.86 -11.65 20.23
C LYS A 162 -10.37 -10.48 21.08
N GLU A 163 -9.50 -9.73 21.72
CA GLU A 163 -9.85 -8.51 22.45
C GLU A 163 -10.48 -7.49 21.47
N ARG A 164 -9.85 -7.24 20.33
CA ARG A 164 -10.38 -6.30 19.33
C ARG A 164 -11.73 -6.76 18.76
N LEU A 165 -11.90 -8.05 18.51
CA LEU A 165 -13.18 -8.61 18.06
C LEU A 165 -14.32 -8.36 19.04
N SER A 166 -14.07 -8.30 20.34
CA SER A 166 -15.11 -8.03 21.32
C SER A 166 -15.74 -6.63 21.20
N LEU A 167 -15.11 -5.74 20.43
CA LEU A 167 -15.62 -4.40 20.13
C LEU A 167 -16.53 -4.38 18.88
N ILE A 168 -16.56 -5.44 18.09
CA ILE A 168 -17.38 -5.54 16.88
C ILE A 168 -18.78 -6.00 17.22
N SER A 169 -19.79 -5.28 16.75
CA SER A 169 -21.18 -5.70 16.73
C SER A 169 -21.59 -6.04 15.30
N MET A 170 -22.11 -7.25 15.08
CA MET A 170 -22.64 -7.60 13.74
C MET A 170 -23.99 -6.95 13.43
N ASN A 171 -24.57 -6.21 14.37
CA ASN A 171 -25.87 -5.54 14.21
C ASN A 171 -25.76 -4.01 14.03
N SER A 172 -24.56 -3.44 14.15
CA SER A 172 -24.36 -2.00 14.00
C SER A 172 -22.88 -1.68 13.79
N ALA A 173 -22.58 -0.80 12.85
CA ALA A 173 -21.22 -0.29 12.65
C ALA A 173 -20.76 0.55 13.85
N THR A 174 -19.52 0.35 14.25
CA THR A 174 -18.85 1.12 15.29
C THR A 174 -18.41 2.46 14.72
N ARG A 175 -18.68 3.56 15.40
CA ARG A 175 -18.17 4.88 14.98
C ARG A 175 -16.66 4.96 15.17
N SER A 176 -15.95 5.47 14.19
CA SER A 176 -14.50 5.66 14.28
C SER A 176 -14.08 6.57 15.42
N THR A 177 -14.95 7.50 15.84
CA THR A 177 -14.74 8.38 16.99
C THR A 177 -14.80 7.66 18.33
N GLU A 178 -15.41 6.50 18.40
CA GLU A 178 -15.51 5.66 19.61
C GLU A 178 -14.28 4.76 19.79
N ILE A 179 -13.50 4.56 18.72
CA ILE A 179 -12.32 3.68 18.69
C ILE A 179 -11.02 4.42 19.07
N ALA A 180 -11.09 5.64 19.60
CA ALA A 180 -9.99 6.55 19.93
C ALA A 180 -9.45 7.44 18.80
N ALA A 181 -9.55 8.70 19.09
CA ALA A 181 -8.85 9.94 18.69
C ALA A 181 -8.47 10.18 17.22
N GLY A 182 -9.08 11.21 16.62
CA GLY A 182 -8.56 12.00 15.52
C GLY A 182 -9.64 12.69 14.68
N LYS A 183 -9.51 13.99 14.49
CA LYS A 183 -10.37 14.78 13.58
C LYS A 183 -9.53 15.31 12.43
N ASN A 184 -9.94 15.09 11.21
CA ASN A 184 -9.98 15.93 10.01
C ASN A 184 -9.70 15.20 8.69
N LEU A 185 -10.37 15.68 7.62
CA LEU A 185 -10.48 15.08 6.29
C LEU A 185 -9.47 15.70 5.30
N SER A 186 -8.88 14.89 4.41
CA SER A 186 -8.25 15.33 3.17
C SER A 186 -8.43 14.31 2.04
N LYS A 187 -8.28 14.76 0.75
CA LYS A 187 -8.53 13.95 -0.46
C LYS A 187 -7.29 13.16 -0.86
N GLU A 188 -7.49 11.94 -1.36
CA GLU A 188 -6.44 10.97 -1.73
C GLU A 188 -5.93 11.12 -3.18
N SER A 189 -4.64 10.79 -3.35
CA SER A 189 -3.99 10.43 -4.60
C SER A 189 -3.31 9.07 -4.46
N VAL A 190 -3.11 8.29 -5.57
CA VAL A 190 -2.71 6.88 -5.50
C VAL A 190 -1.66 6.56 -6.53
N GLU A 191 -0.41 6.32 -6.10
CA GLU A 191 0.65 5.90 -7.02
C GLU A 191 1.72 5.03 -6.32
N THR A 192 1.84 3.80 -6.74
CA THR A 192 2.84 2.82 -6.30
C THR A 192 2.95 1.77 -7.40
N THR A 193 4.03 1.00 -7.44
CA THR A 193 4.19 -0.12 -8.36
C THR A 193 4.54 -1.39 -7.60
N HIS A 194 3.94 -2.51 -7.98
CA HIS A 194 4.26 -3.83 -7.43
C HIS A 194 4.52 -4.83 -8.55
N TYR A 195 5.50 -5.71 -8.34
CA TYR A 195 5.71 -6.88 -9.18
C TYR A 195 6.06 -8.12 -8.35
N SER A 196 5.58 -9.26 -8.82
CA SER A 196 5.72 -10.57 -8.19
C SER A 196 6.45 -11.52 -9.12
N VAL A 197 7.36 -12.32 -8.58
CA VAL A 197 8.12 -13.33 -9.34
C VAL A 197 8.13 -14.65 -8.60
N MET A 198 7.89 -15.74 -9.31
CA MET A 198 8.09 -17.11 -8.85
C MET A 198 8.82 -17.91 -9.93
N ASP A 199 9.71 -18.79 -9.52
CA ASP A 199 10.38 -19.72 -10.44
C ASP A 199 10.05 -21.18 -10.11
N ASN A 200 10.46 -22.09 -11.00
CA ASN A 200 10.22 -23.52 -10.86
C ASN A 200 11.14 -24.20 -9.83
N GLN A 201 12.03 -23.45 -9.19
CA GLN A 201 12.90 -23.93 -8.08
C GLN A 201 12.30 -23.57 -6.72
N GLY A 202 11.15 -22.87 -6.70
CA GLY A 202 10.48 -22.41 -5.48
C GLY A 202 11.01 -21.08 -4.95
N ASN A 203 11.85 -20.36 -5.70
CA ASN A 203 12.24 -19.01 -5.33
C ASN A 203 11.09 -18.04 -5.60
N VAL A 204 10.86 -17.14 -4.65
CA VAL A 204 9.76 -16.17 -4.69
C VAL A 204 10.24 -14.78 -4.32
N ALA A 205 9.81 -13.78 -5.05
CA ALA A 205 10.03 -12.38 -4.72
C ALA A 205 8.76 -11.56 -4.93
N GLY A 206 8.42 -10.72 -3.96
CA GLY A 206 7.39 -9.68 -4.06
C GLY A 206 8.04 -8.33 -3.81
N ILE A 207 7.97 -7.40 -4.77
CA ILE A 207 8.66 -6.12 -4.70
C ILE A 207 7.66 -4.99 -4.91
N THR A 208 7.57 -4.11 -3.93
CA THR A 208 6.77 -2.89 -4.01
C THR A 208 7.69 -1.68 -3.92
N THR A 209 7.56 -0.75 -4.86
CA THR A 209 8.35 0.48 -4.94
C THR A 209 7.44 1.67 -5.24
N THR A 210 7.80 2.85 -4.75
CA THR A 210 6.95 4.04 -4.87
C THR A 210 7.78 5.32 -4.88
N LEU A 211 7.19 6.38 -5.39
CA LEU A 211 7.59 7.76 -5.18
C LEU A 211 6.61 8.49 -4.26
N ASN A 212 5.71 7.77 -3.60
CA ASN A 212 4.52 8.16 -2.88
C ASN A 212 3.37 8.59 -3.82
N MET A 213 3.43 9.76 -4.46
CA MET A 213 2.42 10.19 -5.45
C MET A 213 2.88 10.01 -6.88
N SER A 214 1.93 10.14 -7.85
CA SER A 214 2.23 10.20 -9.28
C SER A 214 3.32 11.22 -9.55
N TYR A 215 4.39 10.76 -10.16
CA TYR A 215 5.56 11.60 -10.44
C TYR A 215 6.23 12.21 -9.18
N GLY A 216 5.98 11.65 -7.98
CA GLY A 216 6.56 12.13 -6.71
C GLY A 216 6.24 13.59 -6.43
N ASN A 217 7.26 14.41 -6.16
CA ASN A 217 7.11 15.86 -6.02
C ASN A 217 7.09 16.62 -7.37
N LYS A 218 7.07 15.89 -8.50
CA LYS A 218 7.04 16.37 -9.88
C LYS A 218 8.30 17.14 -10.31
N LYS A 219 9.40 16.99 -9.57
CA LYS A 219 10.71 17.53 -9.93
C LYS A 219 11.59 16.44 -10.54
N ILE A 220 12.21 16.77 -11.67
CA ILE A 220 13.20 15.93 -12.33
C ILE A 220 14.57 16.51 -11.99
N VAL A 221 15.50 15.66 -11.57
CA VAL A 221 16.89 16.08 -11.37
C VAL A 221 17.53 16.34 -12.74
N ASP A 222 17.85 17.61 -13.01
CA ASP A 222 18.44 18.01 -14.29
C ASP A 222 19.78 17.30 -14.55
N GLY A 223 19.99 16.84 -15.78
CA GLY A 223 21.16 16.04 -16.18
C GLY A 223 21.24 14.62 -15.58
N ALA A 224 20.32 14.25 -14.67
CA ALA A 224 20.20 12.89 -14.13
C ALA A 224 18.97 12.14 -14.67
N GLY A 225 17.88 12.85 -15.02
CA GLY A 225 16.75 12.35 -15.75
C GLY A 225 15.76 11.48 -14.97
N PHE A 226 15.77 11.53 -13.63
CA PHE A 226 14.80 10.83 -12.77
C PHE A 226 14.03 11.81 -11.89
N LEU A 227 12.82 11.38 -11.47
CA LEU A 227 11.95 12.13 -10.59
C LEU A 227 12.35 11.96 -9.12
N LEU A 228 12.17 13.03 -8.34
CA LEU A 228 12.26 12.98 -6.88
C LEU A 228 10.92 12.54 -6.28
N ASN A 229 10.99 11.76 -5.20
CA ASN A 229 9.81 11.35 -4.45
C ASN A 229 9.21 12.51 -3.61
N ASN A 230 8.01 12.28 -3.07
CA ASN A 230 7.39 13.12 -2.04
C ASN A 230 7.02 12.31 -0.78
N GLU A 231 7.85 11.33 -0.42
CA GLU A 231 7.63 10.41 0.71
C GLU A 231 7.56 11.11 2.08
N MET A 232 8.03 12.34 2.18
CA MET A 232 7.91 13.14 3.41
C MET A 232 6.46 13.35 3.85
N ASP A 233 5.50 13.27 2.92
CA ASP A 233 4.07 13.37 3.22
C ASP A 233 3.55 12.17 4.02
N ASP A 234 4.22 11.02 3.95
CA ASP A 234 3.85 9.83 4.73
C ASP A 234 4.14 9.96 6.23
N PHE A 235 4.92 10.94 6.63
CA PHE A 235 5.07 11.29 8.05
C PHE A 235 3.82 11.96 8.61
N SER A 236 3.64 11.81 9.93
CA SER A 236 2.72 12.66 10.69
C SER A 236 3.36 14.03 10.90
N SER A 237 3.14 14.94 9.96
CA SER A 237 3.66 16.32 10.04
C SER A 237 3.12 17.07 11.26
N LYS A 238 1.88 16.75 11.66
CA LYS A 238 1.22 17.22 12.87
C LYS A 238 0.36 16.09 13.44
N PRO A 239 0.52 15.70 14.72
CA PRO A 239 -0.28 14.65 15.34
C PRO A 239 -1.78 14.87 15.16
N GLY A 240 -2.49 13.82 14.72
CA GLY A 240 -3.93 13.86 14.46
C GLY A 240 -4.35 14.56 13.17
N THR A 241 -3.40 14.97 12.31
CA THR A 241 -3.69 15.52 10.98
C THR A 241 -3.47 14.43 9.92
N ALA A 242 -4.34 14.40 8.90
CA ALA A 242 -4.25 13.46 7.81
C ALA A 242 -3.13 13.85 6.82
N ASN A 243 -2.43 12.85 6.25
CA ASN A 243 -1.55 13.01 5.11
C ASN A 243 -2.36 13.02 3.78
N ALA A 244 -1.68 13.03 2.63
CA ALA A 244 -2.33 13.02 1.31
C ALA A 244 -3.21 11.78 1.08
N PHE A 245 -2.98 10.67 1.77
CA PHE A 245 -3.82 9.46 1.71
C PHE A 245 -4.98 9.45 2.71
N GLY A 246 -5.22 10.55 3.43
CA GLY A 246 -6.22 10.59 4.49
C GLY A 246 -5.83 9.82 5.76
N LEU A 247 -4.62 9.24 5.81
CA LEU A 247 -4.14 8.50 6.97
C LEU A 247 -3.78 9.45 8.10
N ILE A 248 -4.32 9.17 9.27
CA ILE A 248 -3.98 9.87 10.49
C ILE A 248 -2.86 9.14 11.18
N GLY A 249 -1.90 9.89 11.70
CA GLY A 249 -0.81 9.38 12.49
C GLY A 249 -0.52 10.28 13.67
N TYR A 250 0.21 9.73 14.61
CA TYR A 250 0.57 10.39 15.86
C TYR A 250 2.08 10.36 16.06
N LYS A 251 2.50 10.42 17.31
CA LYS A 251 3.89 10.51 17.73
C LYS A 251 4.78 9.39 17.17
N ALA A 252 4.23 8.19 16.99
CA ALA A 252 4.96 7.05 16.46
C ALA A 252 5.56 7.34 15.07
N ASN A 253 4.81 8.02 14.22
CA ASN A 253 5.23 8.39 12.86
C ASN A 253 5.54 9.90 12.71
N ALA A 254 5.84 10.61 13.81
CA ALA A 254 6.27 12.01 13.74
C ALA A 254 7.60 12.12 13.00
N ILE A 255 7.77 13.22 12.23
CA ILE A 255 8.99 13.51 11.50
C ILE A 255 10.21 13.65 12.44
N ALA A 256 11.33 13.06 12.06
CA ALA A 256 12.60 13.23 12.73
C ALA A 256 13.76 13.05 11.73
N PRO A 257 14.95 13.63 11.97
CA PRO A 257 16.13 13.38 11.13
C PRO A 257 16.46 11.88 11.06
N PHE A 258 16.85 11.38 9.89
CA PHE A 258 17.21 9.97 9.60
C PHE A 258 16.10 8.94 9.75
N LYS A 259 14.91 9.35 10.15
CA LYS A 259 13.75 8.48 10.31
C LYS A 259 13.09 8.19 8.96
N ARG A 260 12.63 6.95 8.78
CA ARG A 260 11.83 6.52 7.63
C ARG A 260 10.34 6.71 7.89
N PRO A 261 9.56 7.19 6.91
CA PRO A 261 8.12 7.33 7.06
C PRO A 261 7.41 5.96 7.13
N LEU A 262 6.24 5.94 7.74
CA LEU A 262 5.40 4.75 7.83
C LEU A 262 4.67 4.51 6.50
N SER A 263 5.05 3.45 5.80
CA SER A 263 4.43 3.01 4.56
C SER A 263 3.20 2.12 4.77
N SER A 264 2.43 1.92 3.69
CA SER A 264 1.35 0.91 3.58
C SER A 264 1.67 -0.20 2.57
N MET A 265 2.87 -0.23 2.00
CA MET A 265 3.30 -1.28 1.08
C MET A 265 3.22 -2.66 1.73
N SER A 266 2.62 -3.63 1.04
CA SER A 266 2.28 -4.94 1.58
C SER A 266 2.68 -6.06 0.63
N PRO A 267 3.96 -6.12 0.16
CA PRO A 267 4.40 -7.30 -0.56
C PRO A 267 4.26 -8.52 0.36
N THR A 268 3.55 -9.55 -0.11
CA THR A 268 3.16 -10.69 0.73
C THR A 268 3.43 -11.99 0.00
N ILE A 269 3.97 -12.97 0.71
CA ILE A 269 4.16 -14.34 0.26
C ILE A 269 3.32 -15.25 1.14
N ILE A 270 2.63 -16.20 0.52
CA ILE A 270 1.86 -17.24 1.21
C ILE A 270 2.52 -18.59 0.97
N ILE A 271 2.74 -19.31 2.05
CA ILE A 271 3.32 -20.66 2.06
C ILE A 271 2.25 -21.59 2.62
N ASP A 272 2.02 -22.72 1.96
CA ASP A 272 1.06 -23.73 2.42
C ASP A 272 1.59 -24.54 3.61
N SER A 273 0.78 -25.53 4.07
CA SER A 273 1.14 -26.41 5.18
C SER A 273 2.31 -27.35 4.89
N GLU A 274 2.67 -27.54 3.62
CA GLU A 274 3.76 -28.39 3.17
C GLU A 274 5.08 -27.61 2.99
N GLY A 275 5.04 -26.29 3.17
CA GLY A 275 6.19 -25.41 3.01
C GLY A 275 6.38 -24.89 1.58
N THR A 276 5.40 -25.07 0.71
CA THR A 276 5.45 -24.60 -0.68
C THR A 276 4.93 -23.18 -0.80
N PRO A 277 5.68 -22.25 -1.41
CA PRO A 277 5.15 -20.94 -1.76
C PRO A 277 4.05 -21.05 -2.82
N ILE A 278 2.81 -20.70 -2.44
CA ILE A 278 1.64 -20.81 -3.33
C ILE A 278 1.16 -19.49 -3.90
N LEU A 279 1.56 -18.36 -3.31
CA LEU A 279 1.16 -17.03 -3.77
C LEU A 279 2.21 -15.99 -3.41
N THR A 280 2.54 -15.11 -4.35
CA THR A 280 3.17 -13.82 -4.07
C THR A 280 2.29 -12.71 -4.63
N ILE A 281 2.04 -11.67 -3.82
CA ILE A 281 1.06 -10.64 -4.10
C ILE A 281 1.46 -9.31 -3.47
N GLY A 282 1.09 -8.23 -4.10
CA GLY A 282 1.11 -6.88 -3.58
C GLY A 282 0.31 -5.94 -4.44
N ALA A 283 0.28 -4.68 -4.09
CA ALA A 283 -0.54 -3.71 -4.81
C ALA A 283 0.09 -2.32 -4.83
N ALA A 284 -0.39 -1.51 -5.76
CA ALA A 284 -0.25 -0.06 -5.79
C ALA A 284 -1.55 0.57 -5.29
N GLY A 285 -1.50 1.64 -4.47
CA GLY A 285 -2.75 2.25 -4.04
C GLY A 285 -2.74 2.97 -2.69
N GLY A 286 -1.59 3.38 -2.18
CA GLY A 286 -1.50 4.06 -0.87
C GLY A 286 -2.08 3.21 0.26
N SER A 287 -2.93 3.79 1.10
CA SER A 287 -3.61 3.09 2.21
C SER A 287 -4.42 1.87 1.75
N ARG A 288 -4.97 1.90 0.54
CA ARG A 288 -5.81 0.84 -0.05
C ARG A 288 -5.04 -0.43 -0.41
N ILE A 289 -3.71 -0.38 -0.47
CA ILE A 289 -2.85 -1.55 -0.72
C ILE A 289 -3.19 -2.68 0.24
N ILE A 290 -3.26 -2.40 1.53
CA ILE A 290 -3.46 -3.39 2.59
C ILE A 290 -4.80 -4.11 2.42
N THR A 291 -5.87 -3.35 2.19
CA THR A 291 -7.23 -3.89 2.06
C THR A 291 -7.45 -4.63 0.76
N ALA A 292 -6.78 -4.22 -0.33
CA ALA A 292 -6.81 -4.93 -1.61
C ALA A 292 -6.10 -6.29 -1.52
N VAL A 293 -4.91 -6.31 -0.91
CA VAL A 293 -4.17 -7.56 -0.66
C VAL A 293 -4.97 -8.49 0.25
N LEU A 294 -5.55 -7.98 1.35
CA LEU A 294 -6.41 -8.74 2.26
C LEU A 294 -7.56 -9.43 1.51
N GLN A 295 -8.37 -8.65 0.78
CA GLN A 295 -9.55 -9.17 0.08
C GLN A 295 -9.20 -10.17 -1.02
N THR A 296 -8.08 -9.95 -1.71
CA THR A 296 -7.60 -10.88 -2.75
C THR A 296 -7.17 -12.20 -2.12
N ILE A 297 -6.44 -12.17 -0.99
CA ILE A 297 -6.02 -13.38 -0.28
C ILE A 297 -7.25 -14.16 0.25
N ILE A 298 -8.24 -13.49 0.85
CA ILE A 298 -9.50 -14.13 1.28
C ILE A 298 -10.16 -14.83 0.09
N SER A 299 -10.21 -14.19 -1.07
CA SER A 299 -10.82 -14.77 -2.27
C SER A 299 -10.08 -16.02 -2.76
N VAL A 300 -8.76 -16.06 -2.64
CA VAL A 300 -7.95 -17.23 -3.01
C VAL A 300 -8.07 -18.34 -1.96
N VAL A 301 -7.95 -18.00 -0.66
CA VAL A 301 -7.82 -18.99 0.42
C VAL A 301 -9.18 -19.55 0.88
N ASP A 302 -10.18 -18.69 1.08
CA ASP A 302 -11.50 -19.11 1.59
C ASP A 302 -12.48 -19.47 0.48
N HIS A 303 -12.43 -18.75 -0.66
CA HIS A 303 -13.37 -19.00 -1.78
C HIS A 303 -12.75 -19.82 -2.92
N ASP A 304 -11.51 -20.31 -2.78
CA ASP A 304 -10.79 -21.16 -3.76
C ASP A 304 -10.73 -20.60 -5.19
N LEU A 305 -10.77 -19.27 -5.33
CA LEU A 305 -10.69 -18.63 -6.63
C LEU A 305 -9.24 -18.67 -7.17
N ASN A 306 -9.08 -18.72 -8.49
CA ASN A 306 -7.77 -18.44 -9.05
C ASN A 306 -7.45 -16.95 -8.91
N ILE A 307 -6.16 -16.63 -8.99
CA ILE A 307 -5.68 -15.27 -8.69
C ILE A 307 -6.28 -14.19 -9.60
N GLN A 308 -6.52 -14.48 -10.88
CA GLN A 308 -7.13 -13.50 -11.77
C GLN A 308 -8.59 -13.25 -11.40
N GLN A 309 -9.36 -14.30 -11.09
CA GLN A 309 -10.73 -14.16 -10.60
C GLN A 309 -10.77 -13.34 -9.30
N ALA A 310 -9.85 -13.64 -8.36
CA ALA A 310 -9.76 -12.94 -7.09
C ALA A 310 -9.43 -11.44 -7.26
N ILE A 311 -8.56 -11.09 -8.21
CA ILE A 311 -8.20 -9.70 -8.51
C ILE A 311 -9.36 -8.96 -9.21
N ASP A 312 -10.09 -9.62 -10.09
CA ASP A 312 -11.18 -9.01 -10.86
C ASP A 312 -12.41 -8.66 -10.00
N ILE A 313 -12.58 -9.27 -8.82
CA ILE A 313 -13.69 -8.95 -7.91
C ILE A 313 -13.60 -7.47 -7.50
N PRO A 314 -14.69 -6.69 -7.66
CA PRO A 314 -14.74 -5.32 -7.17
C PRO A 314 -14.57 -5.25 -5.64
N ARG A 315 -13.90 -4.20 -5.17
CA ARG A 315 -13.42 -4.08 -3.79
C ARG A 315 -14.19 -3.04 -2.99
N THR A 316 -14.07 -3.17 -1.66
CA THR A 316 -14.48 -2.18 -0.67
C THR A 316 -13.28 -1.75 0.16
N HIS A 317 -13.34 -0.59 0.82
CA HIS A 317 -12.25 -0.06 1.63
C HIS A 317 -12.75 0.81 2.76
N SER A 318 -12.18 0.61 3.94
CA SER A 318 -12.25 1.53 5.07
C SER A 318 -10.88 1.63 5.73
N GLN A 319 -10.55 2.80 6.27
CA GLN A 319 -9.23 3.02 6.90
C GLN A 319 -9.34 3.74 8.25
N TRP A 320 -10.43 3.47 9.00
CA TRP A 320 -10.77 4.11 10.26
C TRP A 320 -11.18 5.58 10.08
N LEU A 321 -10.28 6.45 9.66
CA LEU A 321 -10.57 7.85 9.34
C LEU A 321 -10.05 8.18 7.91
N PRO A 322 -10.87 8.90 7.12
CA PRO A 322 -12.26 9.34 7.42
C PRO A 322 -13.19 8.17 7.72
N ASP A 323 -14.20 8.39 8.59
CA ASP A 323 -15.18 7.35 8.97
C ASP A 323 -16.20 7.12 7.85
N ASN A 324 -15.72 6.51 6.78
CA ASN A 324 -16.53 6.18 5.62
C ASN A 324 -16.13 4.83 4.99
N LEU A 325 -17.09 4.24 4.30
CA LEU A 325 -16.91 3.07 3.47
C LEU A 325 -16.86 3.51 2.00
N ARG A 326 -15.82 3.08 1.31
CA ARG A 326 -15.64 3.26 -0.13
C ARG A 326 -15.85 1.94 -0.85
N TYR A 327 -16.38 1.99 -2.05
CA TYR A 327 -16.58 0.81 -2.87
C TYR A 327 -16.42 1.11 -4.36
N GLU A 328 -16.00 0.11 -5.12
CA GLU A 328 -15.89 0.21 -6.57
C GLU A 328 -17.26 0.07 -7.24
N LYS A 329 -17.40 0.66 -8.42
CA LYS A 329 -18.61 0.54 -9.23
C LYS A 329 -18.99 -0.93 -9.42
N ASN A 330 -20.24 -1.26 -9.20
CA ASN A 330 -20.81 -2.62 -9.28
C ASN A 330 -20.28 -3.60 -8.20
N SER A 331 -19.61 -3.13 -7.14
CA SER A 331 -19.23 -4.01 -6.02
C SER A 331 -20.40 -4.31 -5.08
N LEU A 332 -21.29 -3.35 -4.92
CA LEU A 332 -22.45 -3.45 -4.03
C LEU A 332 -23.75 -3.25 -4.81
N THR A 333 -24.77 -4.02 -4.47
CA THR A 333 -26.14 -3.82 -4.95
C THR A 333 -26.80 -2.66 -4.18
N LYS A 334 -27.89 -2.11 -4.71
CA LYS A 334 -28.67 -1.11 -3.97
C LYS A 334 -29.22 -1.65 -2.65
N GLU A 335 -29.60 -2.92 -2.63
CA GLU A 335 -30.08 -3.63 -1.44
C GLU A 335 -28.98 -3.70 -0.39
N THR A 336 -27.78 -4.18 -0.77
CA THR A 336 -26.60 -4.21 0.12
C THR A 336 -26.25 -2.83 0.68
N ILE A 337 -26.32 -1.77 -0.14
CA ILE A 337 -26.07 -0.40 0.34
C ILE A 337 -27.11 0.00 1.39
N THR A 338 -28.42 -0.24 1.12
CA THR A 338 -29.49 0.09 2.07
C THR A 338 -29.36 -0.67 3.39
N GLU A 339 -28.96 -1.95 3.34
CA GLU A 339 -28.73 -2.76 4.53
C GLU A 339 -27.52 -2.27 5.33
N LEU A 340 -26.42 -1.89 4.65
CA LEU A 340 -25.23 -1.32 5.30
C LEU A 340 -25.53 0.04 5.93
N GLU A 341 -26.37 0.89 5.29
CA GLU A 341 -26.85 2.15 5.87
C GLU A 341 -27.72 1.89 7.11
N ALA A 342 -28.55 0.86 7.09
CA ALA A 342 -29.34 0.45 8.25
C ALA A 342 -28.46 -0.04 9.41
N LEU A 343 -27.28 -0.59 9.12
CA LEU A 343 -26.25 -0.91 10.09
C LEU A 343 -25.42 0.32 10.52
N ASN A 344 -25.79 1.52 10.10
CA ASN A 344 -25.10 2.78 10.39
C ASN A 344 -23.74 2.98 9.71
N HIS A 345 -23.42 2.26 8.62
CA HIS A 345 -22.26 2.61 7.81
C HIS A 345 -22.47 3.98 7.11
N ILE A 346 -21.39 4.77 7.05
CA ILE A 346 -21.37 6.02 6.30
C ILE A 346 -20.61 5.77 5.01
N PHE A 347 -21.18 6.14 3.88
CA PHE A 347 -20.49 6.12 2.60
C PHE A 347 -19.80 7.45 2.31
N GLU A 348 -18.72 7.43 1.57
CA GLU A 348 -18.15 8.66 1.02
C GLU A 348 -19.17 9.31 0.07
N HIS A 349 -19.13 10.64 -0.05
CA HIS A 349 -20.01 11.38 -0.96
C HIS A 349 -19.99 10.72 -2.35
N ASP A 350 -21.12 10.20 -2.79
CA ASP A 350 -21.34 9.31 -3.93
C ASP A 350 -20.84 7.86 -3.75
N GLY A 351 -20.06 7.55 -2.72
CA GLY A 351 -19.57 6.19 -2.34
C GLY A 351 -18.74 5.48 -3.38
N VAL A 352 -18.96 5.77 -4.65
CA VAL A 352 -18.41 5.07 -5.80
C VAL A 352 -17.09 5.70 -6.23
N VAL A 353 -16.04 4.89 -6.24
CA VAL A 353 -14.78 5.25 -6.91
C VAL A 353 -14.94 4.93 -8.40
N GLU A 354 -15.00 5.95 -9.24
CA GLU A 354 -15.13 5.75 -10.68
C GLU A 354 -13.92 5.02 -11.28
N LYS A 355 -14.19 4.15 -12.28
CA LYS A 355 -13.15 3.58 -13.13
C LYS A 355 -12.33 4.69 -13.78
N GLY A 356 -11.05 4.69 -13.52
CA GLY A 356 -10.14 5.57 -14.26
C GLY A 356 -9.08 6.26 -13.42
N VAL A 357 -9.11 6.12 -12.09
CA VAL A 357 -8.01 6.42 -11.19
C VAL A 357 -7.81 5.20 -10.30
N TYR A 358 -7.09 4.18 -10.75
CA TYR A 358 -6.66 2.96 -10.05
C TYR A 358 -7.71 2.20 -9.22
N GLY A 359 -8.99 2.54 -9.26
CA GLY A 359 -10.02 1.96 -8.41
C GLY A 359 -9.63 1.98 -6.93
N LEU A 360 -9.89 0.87 -6.20
CA LEU A 360 -9.41 0.66 -4.83
C LEU A 360 -8.12 -0.17 -4.83
N ALA A 361 -7.04 0.41 -5.32
CA ALA A 361 -5.71 -0.17 -5.55
C ALA A 361 -5.60 -1.03 -6.82
N GLN A 362 -4.36 -1.28 -7.24
CA GLN A 362 -3.99 -2.11 -8.39
C GLN A 362 -3.11 -3.26 -7.90
N THR A 363 -3.61 -4.48 -7.99
CA THR A 363 -2.98 -5.68 -7.43
C THR A 363 -2.31 -6.51 -8.52
N HIS A 364 -1.07 -6.94 -8.28
CA HIS A 364 -0.35 -7.87 -9.13
C HIS A 364 0.12 -9.07 -8.33
N ALA A 365 0.03 -10.26 -8.91
CA ALA A 365 0.35 -11.48 -8.18
C ALA A 365 0.74 -12.63 -9.11
N VAL A 366 1.43 -13.63 -8.54
CA VAL A 366 1.66 -14.94 -9.15
C VAL A 366 1.19 -16.00 -8.15
N GLN A 367 0.32 -16.90 -8.60
CA GLN A 367 -0.17 -18.05 -7.85
C GLN A 367 0.38 -19.35 -8.44
N LEU A 368 0.84 -20.25 -7.59
CA LEU A 368 1.07 -21.65 -7.94
C LEU A 368 -0.18 -22.46 -7.56
N LYS A 369 -0.90 -22.98 -8.53
CA LYS A 369 -2.08 -23.84 -8.33
C LYS A 369 -2.01 -25.01 -9.32
N ASP A 370 -2.24 -26.23 -8.83
CA ASP A 370 -2.17 -27.46 -9.64
C ASP A 370 -0.88 -27.59 -10.47
N ASN A 371 0.27 -27.29 -9.85
CA ASN A 371 1.60 -27.26 -10.47
C ASN A 371 1.72 -26.30 -11.68
N LYS A 372 0.90 -25.26 -11.73
CA LYS A 372 0.94 -24.24 -12.78
C LYS A 372 1.05 -22.84 -12.17
N PHE A 373 1.88 -22.00 -12.79
CA PHE A 373 1.90 -20.58 -12.47
C PHE A 373 0.74 -19.87 -13.15
N ILE A 374 -0.06 -19.17 -12.38
CA ILE A 374 -1.15 -18.29 -12.83
C ILE A 374 -0.77 -16.88 -12.48
N THR A 375 -0.66 -16.00 -13.46
CA THR A 375 -0.42 -14.58 -13.23
C THR A 375 -1.74 -13.84 -13.04
N GLY A 376 -1.79 -12.95 -12.07
CA GLY A 376 -2.90 -12.06 -11.82
C GLY A 376 -2.53 -10.62 -12.21
N PHE A 377 -3.28 -10.05 -13.12
CA PHE A 377 -3.09 -8.70 -13.63
C PHE A 377 -4.34 -7.85 -13.38
N ASP A 378 -4.17 -6.72 -12.69
CA ASP A 378 -5.26 -5.83 -12.35
C ASP A 378 -5.51 -4.79 -13.46
N LYS A 379 -6.71 -4.83 -14.03
CA LYS A 379 -7.12 -3.93 -15.12
C LYS A 379 -7.64 -2.55 -14.64
N ARG A 380 -7.50 -2.26 -13.33
CA ARG A 380 -7.95 -0.97 -12.76
C ARG A 380 -7.03 0.19 -13.12
N GLY A 381 -5.79 -0.10 -13.48
CA GLY A 381 -4.86 0.89 -14.01
C GLY A 381 -5.24 1.34 -15.42
N LYS A 382 -4.93 2.59 -15.77
CA LYS A 382 -4.92 3.04 -17.17
C LYS A 382 -3.57 2.66 -17.75
N TYR A 383 -3.58 1.82 -18.77
CA TYR A 383 -2.47 1.63 -19.70
C TYR A 383 -2.90 2.19 -21.04
#